data_a642252967041a71ce5355066a225f58
#
_entry.id   a642252967041a71ce5355066a225f58
#
_cell.length_a   1.000
_cell.length_b   1.000
_cell.length_c   1.000
_cell.angle_alpha   90.00
_cell.angle_beta   90.00
_cell.angle_gamma   90.00
#
_symmetry.space_group_name_H-M   'P 1'
#
loop_
_entity.id
_entity.type
_entity.pdbx_description
1 polymer ?
#
loop_
_entity_poly.entity_id
_entity_poly.type
_entity_poly.pdbx_seq_one_letter_code
_entity_poly.pdbx_strand_id
1 'polypeptide(L)'
;MDIQLDILNEKEAAILRETIAASQHIVICAHKSPDGDAIGSSLGWAYFLRSLGKKPVICVPDMIPDALSWLSGCDDIVRYDKYPDKVQQAFDEADLVCCVDFGSTGRLDEMDHVLAGCKAQRVVIDHHLAPNLEAKLMISQPHASSASELVFRVIWQLGGFPELDKTWATCVYCGMMTDTGGFTYNSTNPDIYYIICQLLTKGIDKDKIYRNVFNNARVSAVRFRGHLMNEKLQVIESLHASYYTVTRKEMKEYDFIKGDLEGLVNVPLTIRGHKLSISLREDTDVDNRVLVSLRSVDDFPCNKMAEQFFNGGGHRNASGGKLLCSIEEAEKIAQKAILAFADLLR
;
A
#
# COMPACT_ATOMS: atom_id res chain seq x y z
N MET A 1 16.80 -10.08 -24.20
CA MET A 1 16.18 -10.03 -22.85
C MET A 1 14.74 -10.41 -23.08
N ASP A 2 14.33 -11.59 -22.60
CA ASP A 2 12.94 -12.03 -22.77
C ASP A 2 12.11 -11.37 -21.67
N ILE A 3 11.28 -10.43 -22.08
CA ILE A 3 10.34 -9.73 -21.18
C ILE A 3 9.12 -10.62 -21.00
N GLN A 4 8.83 -10.99 -19.76
CA GLN A 4 7.73 -11.89 -19.42
C GLN A 4 6.62 -11.08 -18.74
N LEU A 5 5.64 -10.61 -19.51
CA LEU A 5 4.52 -9.84 -18.94
C LEU A 5 3.31 -10.70 -18.57
N ASP A 6 3.16 -11.85 -19.19
CA ASP A 6 2.02 -12.74 -18.97
C ASP A 6 2.10 -13.41 -17.59
N ILE A 7 1.03 -13.28 -16.82
CA ILE A 7 0.90 -13.83 -15.47
C ILE A 7 -0.31 -14.76 -15.31
N LEU A 8 -1.21 -14.76 -16.29
CA LEU A 8 -2.38 -15.64 -16.33
C LEU A 8 -2.17 -16.75 -17.37
N ASN A 9 -2.54 -17.96 -17.06
CA ASN A 9 -2.69 -18.96 -18.08
C ASN A 9 -3.96 -18.70 -18.94
N GLU A 10 -4.11 -19.39 -20.08
CA GLU A 10 -5.23 -19.17 -20.99
C GLU A 10 -6.60 -19.36 -20.35
N LYS A 11 -6.73 -20.33 -19.43
CA LYS A 11 -7.98 -20.60 -18.72
C LYS A 11 -8.32 -19.46 -17.74
N GLU A 12 -7.34 -18.98 -17.01
CA GLU A 12 -7.52 -17.83 -16.08
C GLU A 12 -7.90 -16.56 -16.84
N ALA A 13 -7.23 -16.29 -17.96
CA ALA A 13 -7.54 -15.15 -18.81
C ALA A 13 -8.96 -15.25 -19.40
N ALA A 14 -9.41 -16.45 -19.79
CA ALA A 14 -10.78 -16.69 -20.27
C ALA A 14 -11.80 -16.46 -19.15
N ILE A 15 -11.57 -17.05 -17.96
CA ILE A 15 -12.44 -16.85 -16.77
C ILE A 15 -12.58 -15.36 -16.44
N LEU A 16 -11.49 -14.61 -16.47
CA LEU A 16 -11.52 -13.18 -16.17
C LEU A 16 -12.33 -12.39 -17.19
N ARG A 17 -12.11 -12.63 -18.50
CA ARG A 17 -12.87 -12.00 -19.59
C ARG A 17 -14.38 -12.28 -19.47
N GLU A 18 -14.74 -13.57 -19.28
CA GLU A 18 -16.13 -13.98 -19.13
C GLU A 18 -16.79 -13.36 -17.89
N THR A 19 -16.06 -13.35 -16.77
CA THR A 19 -16.58 -12.76 -15.51
C THR A 19 -16.83 -11.26 -15.68
N ILE A 20 -15.89 -10.50 -16.26
CA ILE A 20 -16.06 -9.06 -16.52
C ILE A 20 -17.22 -8.85 -17.51
N ALA A 21 -17.28 -9.63 -18.60
CA ALA A 21 -18.34 -9.48 -19.63
C ALA A 21 -19.74 -9.69 -19.03
N ALA A 22 -19.91 -10.70 -18.19
CA ALA A 22 -21.19 -11.06 -17.56
C ALA A 22 -21.63 -10.04 -16.48
N SER A 23 -20.70 -9.32 -15.87
CA SER A 23 -21.01 -8.44 -14.74
C SER A 23 -21.56 -7.08 -15.18
N GLN A 24 -22.56 -6.57 -14.44
CA GLN A 24 -23.19 -5.27 -14.65
C GLN A 24 -22.85 -4.28 -13.52
N HIS A 25 -22.86 -4.76 -12.28
CA HIS A 25 -22.61 -3.99 -11.06
C HIS A 25 -21.27 -4.42 -10.45
N ILE A 26 -20.23 -3.67 -10.74
CA ILE A 26 -18.86 -4.00 -10.33
C ILE A 26 -18.40 -3.06 -9.21
N VAL A 27 -17.98 -3.64 -8.10
CA VAL A 27 -17.30 -2.92 -7.02
C VAL A 27 -15.80 -3.25 -7.10
N ILE A 28 -14.97 -2.23 -6.93
CA ILE A 28 -13.53 -2.37 -6.69
C ILE A 28 -13.31 -1.95 -5.24
N CYS A 29 -12.61 -2.76 -4.46
CA CYS A 29 -12.26 -2.38 -3.10
C CYS A 29 -10.76 -2.58 -2.84
N ALA A 30 -10.20 -1.72 -2.00
CA ALA A 30 -8.82 -1.74 -1.56
C ALA A 30 -8.74 -1.66 -0.03
N HIS A 31 -7.56 -1.87 0.52
CA HIS A 31 -7.34 -2.01 1.96
C HIS A 31 -7.52 -0.70 2.76
N LYS A 32 -7.65 -0.82 4.10
CA LYS A 32 -7.65 0.27 5.07
C LYS A 32 -6.36 1.07 5.02
N SER A 33 -6.47 2.38 5.25
CA SER A 33 -5.37 3.33 5.12
C SER A 33 -4.71 3.21 3.74
N PRO A 34 -5.51 3.39 2.68
CA PRO A 34 -5.05 3.14 1.33
C PRO A 34 -3.85 4.01 0.99
N ASP A 35 -2.84 3.40 0.44
CA ASP A 35 -1.63 4.06 -0.04
C ASP A 35 -1.68 4.32 -1.54
N GLY A 36 -0.55 4.68 -2.13
CA GLY A 36 -0.49 4.99 -3.56
C GLY A 36 -0.72 3.77 -4.44
N ASP A 37 -0.38 2.57 -4.00
CA ASP A 37 -0.63 1.35 -4.77
C ASP A 37 -2.09 0.95 -4.70
N ALA A 38 -2.71 0.97 -3.52
CA ALA A 38 -4.14 0.71 -3.34
C ALA A 38 -5.00 1.64 -4.22
N ILE A 39 -4.69 2.93 -4.25
CA ILE A 39 -5.43 3.93 -5.05
C ILE A 39 -5.07 3.83 -6.53
N GLY A 40 -3.78 3.72 -6.85
CA GLY A 40 -3.29 3.65 -8.23
C GLY A 40 -3.80 2.42 -8.98
N SER A 41 -3.74 1.25 -8.35
CA SER A 41 -4.25 0.00 -8.90
C SER A 41 -5.77 -0.02 -9.03
N SER A 42 -6.50 0.49 -8.01
CA SER A 42 -7.97 0.60 -8.07
C SER A 42 -8.44 1.52 -9.19
N LEU A 43 -7.85 2.70 -9.32
CA LEU A 43 -8.14 3.63 -10.43
C LEU A 43 -7.72 3.04 -11.77
N GLY A 44 -6.54 2.42 -11.85
CA GLY A 44 -6.06 1.75 -13.06
C GLY A 44 -7.02 0.66 -13.53
N TRP A 45 -7.49 -0.18 -12.61
CA TRP A 45 -8.47 -1.21 -12.91
C TRP A 45 -9.84 -0.63 -13.31
N ALA A 46 -10.28 0.44 -12.63
CA ALA A 46 -11.53 1.12 -12.97
C ALA A 46 -11.50 1.73 -14.37
N TYR A 47 -10.42 2.38 -14.77
CA TYR A 47 -10.27 2.92 -16.12
C TYR A 47 -10.33 1.83 -17.19
N PHE A 48 -9.67 0.70 -16.96
CA PHE A 48 -9.77 -0.45 -17.87
C PHE A 48 -11.22 -0.96 -17.97
N LEU A 49 -11.90 -1.17 -16.86
CA LEU A 49 -13.30 -1.60 -16.89
C LEU A 49 -14.20 -0.58 -17.60
N ARG A 50 -13.95 0.72 -17.43
CA ARG A 50 -14.67 1.78 -18.14
C ARG A 50 -14.41 1.75 -19.65
N SER A 51 -13.21 1.42 -20.11
CA SER A 51 -12.93 1.24 -21.54
C SER A 51 -13.71 0.06 -22.17
N LEU A 52 -14.11 -0.92 -21.35
CA LEU A 52 -14.99 -2.01 -21.72
C LEU A 52 -16.50 -1.68 -21.57
N GLY A 53 -16.83 -0.40 -21.33
CA GLY A 53 -18.22 0.07 -21.15
C GLY A 53 -18.84 -0.21 -19.78
N LYS A 54 -18.07 -0.67 -18.79
CA LYS A 54 -18.54 -0.92 -17.42
C LYS A 54 -18.51 0.36 -16.59
N LYS A 55 -19.27 0.37 -15.49
CA LYS A 55 -19.36 1.50 -14.54
C LYS A 55 -18.99 1.05 -13.12
N PRO A 56 -17.71 0.74 -12.86
CA PRO A 56 -17.32 0.29 -11.54
C PRO A 56 -17.41 1.40 -10.50
N VAL A 57 -17.78 1.02 -9.27
CA VAL A 57 -17.72 1.87 -8.08
C VAL A 57 -16.48 1.46 -7.28
N ILE A 58 -15.64 2.43 -6.90
CA ILE A 58 -14.49 2.17 -6.05
C ILE A 58 -14.86 2.49 -4.61
N CYS A 59 -14.63 1.54 -3.70
CA CYS A 59 -14.90 1.68 -2.27
C CYS A 59 -13.62 1.44 -1.46
N VAL A 60 -13.34 2.33 -0.50
CA VAL A 60 -12.22 2.17 0.44
C VAL A 60 -12.71 2.37 1.88
N PRO A 61 -12.06 1.75 2.88
CA PRO A 61 -12.51 1.84 4.26
C PRO A 61 -12.44 3.25 4.84
N ASP A 62 -11.37 3.99 4.54
CA ASP A 62 -11.09 5.27 5.21
C ASP A 62 -10.45 6.32 4.28
N MET A 63 -9.86 7.34 4.87
CA MET A 63 -9.38 8.54 4.18
C MET A 63 -8.22 8.23 3.23
N ILE A 64 -8.33 8.75 2.00
CA ILE A 64 -7.26 8.77 1.01
C ILE A 64 -6.24 9.84 1.41
N PRO A 65 -4.93 9.56 1.40
CA PRO A 65 -3.91 10.57 1.65
C PRO A 65 -4.00 11.77 0.70
N ASP A 66 -3.84 12.98 1.24
CA ASP A 66 -3.89 14.23 0.46
C ASP A 66 -2.90 14.23 -0.72
N ALA A 67 -1.74 13.59 -0.55
CA ALA A 67 -0.73 13.43 -1.59
C ALA A 67 -1.21 12.66 -2.83
N LEU A 68 -2.35 11.98 -2.75
CA LEU A 68 -2.95 11.20 -3.84
C LEU A 68 -4.22 11.83 -4.41
N SER A 69 -4.79 12.85 -3.75
CA SER A 69 -6.07 13.48 -4.13
C SER A 69 -6.06 14.11 -5.53
N TRP A 70 -4.88 14.41 -6.08
CA TRP A 70 -4.71 14.96 -7.43
C TRP A 70 -4.87 13.91 -8.54
N LEU A 71 -4.89 12.62 -8.23
CA LEU A 71 -5.15 11.57 -9.23
C LEU A 71 -6.59 11.66 -9.72
N SER A 72 -6.74 11.65 -11.03
CA SER A 72 -8.06 11.73 -11.65
C SER A 72 -8.93 10.55 -11.23
N GLY A 73 -10.14 10.83 -10.77
CA GLY A 73 -11.10 9.84 -10.27
C GLY A 73 -11.01 9.57 -8.76
N CYS A 74 -10.07 10.18 -8.03
CA CYS A 74 -10.02 10.07 -6.57
C CYS A 74 -11.29 10.63 -5.90
N ASP A 75 -11.86 11.71 -6.43
CA ASP A 75 -13.07 12.34 -5.88
C ASP A 75 -14.32 11.44 -6.01
N ASP A 76 -14.30 10.47 -6.93
CA ASP A 76 -15.39 9.51 -7.15
C ASP A 76 -15.31 8.29 -6.22
N ILE A 77 -14.22 8.13 -5.46
CA ILE A 77 -14.02 7.00 -4.56
C ILE A 77 -14.93 7.16 -3.33
N VAL A 78 -15.71 6.14 -3.05
CA VAL A 78 -16.66 6.13 -1.92
C VAL A 78 -15.94 5.60 -0.68
N ARG A 79 -15.88 6.41 0.36
CA ARG A 79 -15.27 6.07 1.64
C ARG A 79 -16.30 5.50 2.60
N TYR A 80 -16.01 4.34 3.19
CA TYR A 80 -16.90 3.69 4.14
C TYR A 80 -17.06 4.50 5.44
N ASP A 81 -15.98 5.04 5.99
CA ASP A 81 -15.98 5.87 7.21
C ASP A 81 -16.89 7.10 7.11
N LYS A 82 -17.16 7.57 5.89
CA LYS A 82 -17.97 8.76 5.63
C LYS A 82 -19.36 8.43 5.06
N TYR A 83 -19.47 7.37 4.27
CA TYR A 83 -20.69 6.99 3.55
C TYR A 83 -20.96 5.48 3.64
N PRO A 84 -21.12 4.91 4.87
CA PRO A 84 -21.28 3.47 5.05
C PRO A 84 -22.50 2.91 4.28
N ASP A 85 -23.64 3.62 4.28
CA ASP A 85 -24.84 3.18 3.58
C ASP A 85 -24.66 3.09 2.06
N LYS A 86 -23.88 4.02 1.47
CA LYS A 86 -23.60 3.98 0.03
C LYS A 86 -22.69 2.81 -0.33
N VAL A 87 -21.70 2.52 0.52
CA VAL A 87 -20.84 1.36 0.33
C VAL A 87 -21.63 0.07 0.48
N GLN A 88 -22.46 -0.03 1.54
CA GLN A 88 -23.33 -1.20 1.72
C GLN A 88 -24.23 -1.43 0.50
N GLN A 89 -24.90 -0.38 0.03
CA GLN A 89 -25.74 -0.46 -1.18
C GLN A 89 -24.95 -0.94 -2.41
N ALA A 90 -23.74 -0.39 -2.64
CA ALA A 90 -22.91 -0.79 -3.77
C ALA A 90 -22.55 -2.29 -3.72
N PHE A 91 -22.26 -2.83 -2.53
CA PHE A 91 -21.97 -4.25 -2.35
C PHE A 91 -23.21 -5.14 -2.43
N ASP A 92 -24.36 -4.66 -1.97
CA ASP A 92 -25.63 -5.40 -2.06
C ASP A 92 -26.11 -5.56 -3.52
N GLU A 93 -25.84 -4.56 -4.35
CA GLU A 93 -26.17 -4.57 -5.78
C GLU A 93 -25.10 -5.27 -6.64
N ALA A 94 -23.88 -5.51 -6.09
CA ALA A 94 -22.76 -6.04 -6.84
C ALA A 94 -22.99 -7.48 -7.33
N ASP A 95 -22.57 -7.75 -8.56
CA ASP A 95 -22.43 -9.09 -9.13
C ASP A 95 -20.95 -9.50 -9.26
N LEU A 96 -20.03 -8.52 -9.19
CA LEU A 96 -18.58 -8.72 -9.13
C LEU A 96 -17.92 -7.76 -8.14
N VAL A 97 -17.09 -8.29 -7.25
CA VAL A 97 -16.19 -7.50 -6.41
C VAL A 97 -14.74 -7.80 -6.80
N CYS A 98 -14.01 -6.75 -7.20
CA CYS A 98 -12.58 -6.82 -7.45
C CYS A 98 -11.84 -6.33 -6.19
N CYS A 99 -11.17 -7.24 -5.50
CA CYS A 99 -10.32 -6.93 -4.35
C CYS A 99 -8.92 -6.63 -4.87
N VAL A 100 -8.45 -5.40 -4.71
CA VAL A 100 -7.19 -4.93 -5.29
C VAL A 100 -6.26 -4.49 -4.17
N ASP A 101 -5.02 -4.95 -4.23
CA ASP A 101 -3.96 -4.68 -3.24
C ASP A 101 -4.26 -5.25 -1.84
N PHE A 102 -5.06 -6.27 -1.78
CA PHE A 102 -5.21 -7.12 -0.59
C PHE A 102 -5.82 -8.47 -0.97
N GLY A 103 -5.40 -9.52 -0.28
CA GLY A 103 -5.87 -10.89 -0.48
C GLY A 103 -6.32 -11.57 0.81
N SER A 104 -6.43 -10.84 1.93
CA SER A 104 -6.78 -11.41 3.23
C SER A 104 -7.85 -10.60 3.97
N THR A 105 -8.68 -11.31 4.76
CA THR A 105 -9.64 -10.71 5.69
C THR A 105 -8.90 -9.88 6.75
N GLY A 106 -9.58 -8.88 7.32
CA GLY A 106 -8.99 -7.95 8.30
C GLY A 106 -8.25 -6.78 7.69
N ARG A 107 -8.08 -6.75 6.38
CA ARG A 107 -7.45 -5.61 5.67
C ARG A 107 -8.43 -4.47 5.38
N LEU A 108 -9.71 -4.71 5.50
CA LEU A 108 -10.78 -3.73 5.30
C LEU A 108 -11.31 -3.13 6.61
N ASP A 109 -10.81 -3.59 7.78
CA ASP A 109 -11.24 -3.16 9.11
C ASP A 109 -12.78 -3.22 9.26
N GLU A 110 -13.44 -2.10 9.60
CA GLU A 110 -14.89 -2.06 9.76
C GLU A 110 -15.67 -2.43 8.47
N MET A 111 -15.08 -2.26 7.29
CA MET A 111 -15.69 -2.66 6.01
C MET A 111 -15.61 -4.18 5.75
N ASP A 112 -14.87 -4.95 6.57
CA ASP A 112 -14.74 -6.41 6.40
C ASP A 112 -16.09 -7.14 6.39
N HIS A 113 -17.02 -6.75 7.25
CA HIS A 113 -18.33 -7.38 7.32
C HIS A 113 -19.19 -7.12 6.05
N VAL A 114 -18.98 -5.98 5.37
CA VAL A 114 -19.66 -5.67 4.11
C VAL A 114 -19.21 -6.63 3.02
N LEU A 115 -17.88 -6.82 2.87
CA LEU A 115 -17.34 -7.81 1.94
C LEU A 115 -17.74 -9.23 2.31
N ALA A 116 -17.73 -9.60 3.60
CA ALA A 116 -18.11 -10.93 4.06
C ALA A 116 -19.59 -11.26 3.79
N GLY A 117 -20.48 -10.26 3.91
CA GLY A 117 -21.92 -10.39 3.61
C GLY A 117 -22.26 -10.40 2.12
N CYS A 118 -21.36 -9.93 1.26
CA CYS A 118 -21.56 -9.80 -0.18
C CYS A 118 -21.55 -11.17 -0.88
N LYS A 119 -22.56 -11.44 -1.70
CA LYS A 119 -22.71 -12.69 -2.47
C LYS A 119 -22.11 -12.64 -3.87
N ALA A 120 -21.59 -11.49 -4.29
CA ALA A 120 -20.98 -11.29 -5.60
C ALA A 120 -19.78 -12.23 -5.80
N GLN A 121 -19.50 -12.55 -7.05
CA GLN A 121 -18.26 -13.23 -7.42
C GLN A 121 -17.07 -12.32 -7.08
N ARG A 122 -15.95 -12.92 -6.68
CA ARG A 122 -14.75 -12.16 -6.33
C ARG A 122 -13.61 -12.45 -7.29
N VAL A 123 -12.89 -11.41 -7.65
CA VAL A 123 -11.57 -11.46 -8.31
C VAL A 123 -10.60 -10.73 -7.43
N VAL A 124 -9.46 -11.35 -7.12
CA VAL A 124 -8.40 -10.75 -6.30
C VAL A 124 -7.20 -10.45 -7.19
N ILE A 125 -6.65 -9.24 -7.08
CA ILE A 125 -5.39 -8.82 -7.72
C ILE A 125 -4.50 -8.28 -6.59
N ASP A 126 -3.54 -9.08 -6.14
CA ASP A 126 -2.79 -8.82 -4.92
C ASP A 126 -1.36 -9.34 -4.99
N HIS A 127 -0.42 -8.64 -4.37
CA HIS A 127 0.97 -9.06 -4.26
C HIS A 127 1.41 -9.36 -2.81
N HIS A 128 0.49 -9.31 -1.86
CA HIS A 128 0.79 -9.65 -0.47
C HIS A 128 0.95 -11.16 -0.26
N LEU A 129 1.66 -11.50 0.83
CA LEU A 129 1.85 -12.89 1.23
C LEU A 129 0.57 -13.49 1.84
N ALA A 130 0.40 -14.80 1.65
CA ALA A 130 -0.63 -15.61 2.30
C ALA A 130 -2.07 -15.10 2.14
N PRO A 131 -2.56 -14.93 0.89
CA PRO A 131 -3.96 -14.58 0.66
C PRO A 131 -4.90 -15.67 1.21
N ASN A 132 -6.02 -15.28 1.81
CA ASN A 132 -7.01 -16.20 2.37
C ASN A 132 -8.46 -15.87 1.99
N LEU A 133 -8.66 -14.92 1.07
CA LEU A 133 -9.98 -14.61 0.52
C LEU A 133 -10.43 -15.72 -0.44
N GLU A 134 -11.68 -16.17 -0.30
CA GLU A 134 -12.31 -17.00 -1.32
C GLU A 134 -12.65 -16.15 -2.55
N ALA A 135 -12.15 -16.56 -3.71
CA ALA A 135 -12.35 -15.86 -4.97
C ALA A 135 -12.54 -16.83 -6.13
N LYS A 136 -13.32 -16.41 -7.13
CA LYS A 136 -13.47 -17.13 -8.41
C LYS A 136 -12.14 -17.17 -9.18
N LEU A 137 -11.38 -16.09 -9.08
CA LEU A 137 -10.03 -15.97 -9.62
C LEU A 137 -9.14 -15.22 -8.64
N MET A 138 -8.03 -15.85 -8.27
CA MET A 138 -6.99 -15.29 -7.40
C MET A 138 -5.74 -15.01 -8.24
N ILE A 139 -5.46 -13.73 -8.50
CA ILE A 139 -4.24 -13.26 -9.15
C ILE A 139 -3.33 -12.74 -8.05
N SER A 140 -2.56 -13.65 -7.47
CA SER A 140 -1.65 -13.34 -6.36
C SER A 140 -0.21 -13.65 -6.76
N GLN A 141 0.64 -12.62 -6.73
CA GLN A 141 2.05 -12.70 -7.13
C GLN A 141 2.93 -11.96 -6.12
N PRO A 142 3.37 -12.62 -5.03
CA PRO A 142 4.16 -11.96 -3.98
C PRO A 142 5.52 -11.40 -4.41
N HIS A 143 5.97 -11.75 -5.61
CA HIS A 143 7.23 -11.24 -6.19
C HIS A 143 7.01 -9.99 -7.08
N ALA A 144 5.77 -9.63 -7.37
CA ALA A 144 5.48 -8.38 -8.05
C ALA A 144 5.81 -7.18 -7.15
N SER A 145 6.22 -6.09 -7.76
CA SER A 145 6.59 -4.88 -7.01
C SER A 145 5.40 -4.18 -6.39
N SER A 146 4.19 -4.40 -6.93
CA SER A 146 2.96 -3.71 -6.53
C SER A 146 1.72 -4.37 -7.17
N ALA A 147 0.54 -4.13 -6.62
CA ALA A 147 -0.72 -4.49 -7.27
C ALA A 147 -0.95 -3.70 -8.57
N SER A 148 -0.44 -2.48 -8.67
CA SER A 148 -0.45 -1.67 -9.89
C SER A 148 0.36 -2.31 -11.02
N GLU A 149 1.50 -2.96 -10.72
CA GLU A 149 2.23 -3.78 -11.69
C GLU A 149 1.34 -4.94 -12.18
N LEU A 150 0.67 -5.64 -11.28
CA LEU A 150 -0.22 -6.74 -11.67
C LEU A 150 -1.41 -6.27 -12.51
N VAL A 151 -2.01 -5.14 -12.17
CA VAL A 151 -3.05 -4.50 -12.98
C VAL A 151 -2.55 -4.19 -14.38
N PHE A 152 -1.33 -3.64 -14.53
CA PHE A 152 -0.74 -3.44 -15.84
C PHE A 152 -0.60 -4.74 -16.62
N ARG A 153 0.01 -5.78 -16.01
CA ARG A 153 0.28 -7.08 -16.64
C ARG A 153 -1.01 -7.77 -17.11
N VAL A 154 -2.04 -7.77 -16.25
CA VAL A 154 -3.37 -8.33 -16.61
C VAL A 154 -3.97 -7.59 -17.80
N ILE A 155 -3.98 -6.26 -17.75
CA ILE A 155 -4.54 -5.44 -18.85
C ILE A 155 -3.76 -5.64 -20.14
N TRP A 156 -2.44 -5.70 -20.07
CA TRP A 156 -1.57 -5.99 -21.21
C TRP A 156 -1.92 -7.33 -21.85
N GLN A 157 -1.99 -8.40 -21.04
CA GLN A 157 -2.30 -9.75 -21.49
C GLN A 157 -3.73 -9.89 -22.04
N LEU A 158 -4.67 -9.10 -21.51
CA LEU A 158 -6.04 -9.03 -22.05
C LEU A 158 -6.15 -8.20 -23.36
N GLY A 159 -5.07 -7.53 -23.79
CA GLY A 159 -5.03 -6.70 -24.99
C GLY A 159 -5.63 -5.31 -24.81
N GLY A 160 -5.86 -4.86 -23.56
CA GLY A 160 -6.51 -3.57 -23.27
C GLY A 160 -5.57 -2.34 -23.35
N PHE A 161 -4.25 -2.53 -23.30
CA PHE A 161 -3.28 -1.43 -23.23
C PHE A 161 -3.42 -0.36 -24.34
N PRO A 162 -3.66 -0.70 -25.62
CA PRO A 162 -3.79 0.32 -26.67
C PRO A 162 -4.88 1.34 -26.44
N GLU A 163 -6.01 0.93 -25.86
CA GLU A 163 -7.22 1.74 -25.67
C GLU A 163 -7.12 2.68 -24.45
N LEU A 164 -6.07 2.53 -23.61
CA LEU A 164 -5.91 3.29 -22.38
C LEU A 164 -5.01 4.52 -22.60
N ASP A 165 -5.38 5.57 -21.89
CA ASP A 165 -4.78 6.91 -22.09
C ASP A 165 -3.73 7.26 -21.02
N LYS A 166 -3.27 8.52 -21.07
CA LYS A 166 -2.34 9.12 -20.11
C LYS A 166 -2.88 9.09 -18.67
N THR A 167 -4.18 9.22 -18.48
CA THR A 167 -4.81 9.28 -17.15
C THR A 167 -4.67 7.94 -16.45
N TRP A 168 -5.00 6.87 -17.14
CA TRP A 168 -4.80 5.51 -16.69
C TRP A 168 -3.32 5.24 -16.36
N ALA A 169 -2.43 5.58 -17.30
CA ALA A 169 -1.00 5.34 -17.12
C ALA A 169 -0.42 6.12 -15.91
N THR A 170 -0.95 7.32 -15.64
CA THR A 170 -0.58 8.10 -14.45
C THR A 170 -0.94 7.40 -13.15
N CYS A 171 -2.14 6.81 -13.07
CA CYS A 171 -2.59 6.08 -11.87
C CYS A 171 -1.72 4.83 -11.62
N VAL A 172 -1.53 4.00 -12.66
CA VAL A 172 -0.73 2.78 -12.57
C VAL A 172 0.74 3.10 -12.22
N TYR A 173 1.34 4.09 -12.90
CA TYR A 173 2.70 4.52 -12.58
C TYR A 173 2.82 5.04 -11.15
N CYS A 174 1.84 5.80 -10.66
CA CYS A 174 1.83 6.32 -9.29
C CYS A 174 1.85 5.17 -8.28
N GLY A 175 1.03 4.14 -8.45
CA GLY A 175 1.01 2.98 -7.56
C GLY A 175 2.34 2.21 -7.58
N MET A 176 2.86 1.87 -8.75
CA MET A 176 4.18 1.23 -8.87
C MET A 176 5.29 2.04 -8.21
N MET A 177 5.28 3.36 -8.40
CA MET A 177 6.28 4.27 -7.87
C MET A 177 6.22 4.36 -6.34
N THR A 178 5.03 4.41 -5.77
CA THR A 178 4.88 4.55 -4.31
C THR A 178 5.32 3.29 -3.59
N ASP A 179 4.93 2.12 -4.04
CA ASP A 179 5.21 0.84 -3.39
C ASP A 179 6.68 0.40 -3.52
N THR A 180 7.38 0.97 -4.48
CA THR A 180 8.83 0.75 -4.69
C THR A 180 9.71 1.89 -4.15
N GLY A 181 9.11 2.86 -3.41
CA GLY A 181 9.84 4.03 -2.93
C GLY A 181 10.54 4.82 -4.03
N GLY A 182 9.87 5.04 -5.14
CA GLY A 182 10.45 5.69 -6.31
C GLY A 182 11.42 4.79 -7.08
N PHE A 183 11.17 3.48 -7.08
CA PHE A 183 12.00 2.44 -7.72
C PHE A 183 13.38 2.28 -7.07
N THR A 184 13.47 2.48 -5.75
CA THR A 184 14.69 2.32 -4.97
C THR A 184 14.80 0.96 -4.28
N TYR A 185 13.68 0.26 -4.11
CA TYR A 185 13.61 -1.11 -3.58
C TYR A 185 12.52 -1.93 -4.29
N ASN A 186 12.57 -3.25 -4.15
CA ASN A 186 11.65 -4.22 -4.79
C ASN A 186 11.43 -3.98 -6.29
N SER A 187 12.47 -3.50 -7.00
CA SER A 187 12.39 -3.05 -8.39
C SER A 187 13.56 -3.52 -9.25
N THR A 188 14.20 -4.63 -8.89
CA THR A 188 15.35 -5.18 -9.65
C THR A 188 14.94 -6.02 -10.86
N ASN A 189 13.65 -6.40 -10.97
CA ASN A 189 13.15 -7.14 -12.13
C ASN A 189 13.14 -6.23 -13.37
N PRO A 190 13.80 -6.62 -14.49
CA PRO A 190 13.81 -5.84 -15.74
C PRO A 190 12.42 -5.56 -16.32
N ASP A 191 11.45 -6.44 -16.09
CA ASP A 191 10.07 -6.27 -16.57
C ASP A 191 9.42 -4.99 -16.04
N ILE A 192 9.75 -4.58 -14.80
CA ILE A 192 9.27 -3.33 -14.20
C ILE A 192 9.66 -2.13 -15.06
N TYR A 193 10.92 -2.08 -15.50
CA TYR A 193 11.42 -0.99 -16.33
C TYR A 193 10.84 -1.02 -17.75
N TYR A 194 10.55 -2.21 -18.28
CA TYR A 194 9.81 -2.31 -19.53
C TYR A 194 8.38 -1.76 -19.38
N ILE A 195 7.68 -2.11 -18.30
CA ILE A 195 6.35 -1.55 -17.98
C ILE A 195 6.42 -0.03 -17.87
N ILE A 196 7.40 0.51 -17.13
CA ILE A 196 7.62 1.97 -17.03
C ILE A 196 7.82 2.59 -18.42
N CYS A 197 8.62 1.96 -19.26
CA CYS A 197 8.83 2.43 -20.64
C CYS A 197 7.49 2.50 -21.40
N GLN A 198 6.64 1.48 -21.29
CA GLN A 198 5.31 1.48 -21.93
C GLN A 198 4.40 2.58 -21.37
N LEU A 199 4.38 2.77 -20.05
CA LEU A 199 3.60 3.85 -19.41
C LEU A 199 4.07 5.23 -19.88
N LEU A 200 5.39 5.43 -20.06
CA LEU A 200 5.95 6.69 -20.61
C LEU A 200 5.49 6.95 -22.04
N THR A 201 5.25 5.91 -22.86
CA THR A 201 4.71 6.09 -24.22
C THR A 201 3.32 6.73 -24.24
N LYS A 202 2.57 6.62 -23.11
CA LYS A 202 1.28 7.29 -22.92
C LYS A 202 1.41 8.80 -22.59
N GLY A 203 2.64 9.32 -22.49
CA GLY A 203 2.93 10.74 -22.28
C GLY A 203 2.75 11.22 -20.84
N ILE A 204 2.92 10.32 -19.85
CA ILE A 204 2.92 10.72 -18.45
C ILE A 204 4.11 11.62 -18.12
N ASP A 205 3.94 12.52 -17.17
CA ASP A 205 5.02 13.32 -16.57
C ASP A 205 5.43 12.68 -15.23
N LYS A 206 6.36 11.73 -15.30
CA LYS A 206 6.84 11.00 -14.13
C LYS A 206 7.44 11.90 -13.04
N ASP A 207 8.09 13.00 -13.45
CA ASP A 207 8.72 13.92 -12.50
C ASP A 207 7.66 14.75 -11.76
N LYS A 208 6.57 15.12 -12.44
CA LYS A 208 5.42 15.75 -11.80
C LYS A 208 4.70 14.78 -10.85
N ILE A 209 4.54 13.51 -11.26
CA ILE A 209 3.95 12.46 -10.39
C ILE A 209 4.79 12.32 -9.12
N TYR A 210 6.11 12.21 -9.25
CA TYR A 210 7.04 12.12 -8.10
C TYR A 210 6.92 13.33 -7.18
N ARG A 211 6.92 14.55 -7.75
CA ARG A 211 6.77 15.78 -6.95
C ARG A 211 5.45 15.84 -6.20
N ASN A 212 4.36 15.46 -6.85
CA ASN A 212 3.03 15.50 -6.22
C ASN A 212 2.92 14.55 -5.02
N VAL A 213 3.59 13.40 -5.08
CA VAL A 213 3.54 12.38 -4.02
C VAL A 213 4.60 12.63 -2.94
N PHE A 214 5.88 12.75 -3.34
CA PHE A 214 6.99 12.75 -2.38
C PHE A 214 7.49 14.14 -2.01
N ASN A 215 7.26 15.16 -2.86
CA ASN A 215 7.77 16.51 -2.66
C ASN A 215 6.63 17.54 -2.44
N ASN A 216 5.54 17.11 -1.81
CA ASN A 216 4.37 17.94 -1.53
C ASN A 216 4.09 18.05 -0.01
N ALA A 217 5.13 18.06 0.81
CA ALA A 217 5.00 18.14 2.24
C ALA A 217 4.73 19.58 2.72
N ARG A 218 3.86 19.74 3.71
CA ARG A 218 3.63 21.01 4.41
C ARG A 218 4.88 21.42 5.19
N VAL A 219 5.06 22.72 5.40
CA VAL A 219 6.19 23.25 6.18
C VAL A 219 6.25 22.66 7.59
N SER A 220 5.06 22.53 8.26
CA SER A 220 4.96 21.90 9.58
C SER A 220 5.43 20.44 9.56
N ALA A 221 5.06 19.68 8.55
CA ALA A 221 5.51 18.29 8.37
C ALA A 221 7.05 18.19 8.19
N VAL A 222 7.63 19.07 7.36
CA VAL A 222 9.10 19.11 7.17
C VAL A 222 9.82 19.43 8.49
N ARG A 223 9.31 20.40 9.25
CA ARG A 223 9.86 20.74 10.57
C ARG A 223 9.70 19.60 11.57
N PHE A 224 8.55 18.94 11.57
CA PHE A 224 8.29 17.80 12.44
C PHE A 224 9.23 16.63 12.15
N ARG A 225 9.40 16.27 10.87
CA ARG A 225 10.39 15.25 10.45
C ARG A 225 11.80 15.62 10.90
N GLY A 226 12.20 16.89 10.75
CA GLY A 226 13.49 17.39 11.23
C GLY A 226 13.66 17.25 12.74
N HIS A 227 12.63 17.62 13.53
CA HIS A 227 12.62 17.42 14.98
C HIS A 227 12.76 15.95 15.37
N LEU A 228 11.98 15.06 14.76
CA LEU A 228 12.03 13.62 15.07
C LEU A 228 13.40 13.02 14.76
N MET A 229 14.04 13.40 13.67
CA MET A 229 15.35 12.89 13.29
C MET A 229 16.49 13.48 14.12
N ASN A 230 16.37 14.74 14.55
CA ASN A 230 17.41 15.40 15.35
C ASN A 230 17.30 15.09 16.85
N GLU A 231 16.09 15.13 17.41
CA GLU A 231 15.89 15.08 18.87
C GLU A 231 15.42 13.71 19.37
N LYS A 232 14.73 12.92 18.52
CA LYS A 232 14.06 11.68 18.97
C LYS A 232 14.72 10.41 18.47
N LEU A 233 15.54 10.49 17.42
CA LEU A 233 16.22 9.33 16.87
C LEU A 233 17.25 8.77 17.86
N GLN A 234 17.07 7.52 18.24
CA GLN A 234 18.00 6.73 19.05
C GLN A 234 18.74 5.74 18.14
N VAL A 235 20.06 5.90 18.03
CA VAL A 235 20.92 5.05 17.20
C VAL A 235 21.68 4.08 18.09
N ILE A 236 21.60 2.80 17.79
CA ILE A 236 22.37 1.72 18.44
C ILE A 236 23.44 1.28 17.43
N GLU A 237 24.54 2.03 17.36
CA GLU A 237 25.60 1.83 16.36
C GLU A 237 26.13 0.39 16.32
N SER A 238 26.36 -0.21 17.51
CA SER A 238 26.88 -1.58 17.64
C SER A 238 25.96 -2.67 17.08
N LEU A 239 24.70 -2.35 16.84
CA LEU A 239 23.68 -3.24 16.28
C LEU A 239 23.11 -2.73 14.95
N HIS A 240 23.69 -1.68 14.36
CA HIS A 240 23.20 -1.15 13.09
C HIS A 240 21.67 -0.91 13.05
N ALA A 241 21.12 -0.47 14.18
CA ALA A 241 19.69 -0.32 14.37
C ALA A 241 19.35 1.02 14.99
N SER A 242 18.15 1.50 14.71
CA SER A 242 17.63 2.71 15.33
C SER A 242 16.14 2.60 15.60
N TYR A 243 15.67 3.45 16.50
CA TYR A 243 14.26 3.69 16.71
C TYR A 243 14.01 5.16 17.08
N TYR A 244 12.78 5.61 16.92
CA TYR A 244 12.32 6.90 17.41
C TYR A 244 10.87 6.83 17.88
N THR A 245 10.52 7.72 18.79
CA THR A 245 9.17 7.84 19.35
C THR A 245 8.49 9.10 18.85
N VAL A 246 7.17 9.02 18.68
CA VAL A 246 6.30 10.13 18.29
C VAL A 246 5.12 10.20 19.26
N THR A 247 5.04 11.26 20.04
CA THR A 247 3.98 11.45 21.03
C THR A 247 2.83 12.29 20.48
N ARG A 248 1.62 12.12 21.05
CA ARG A 248 0.46 12.99 20.75
C ARG A 248 0.74 14.46 21.02
N LYS A 249 1.54 14.76 22.04
CA LYS A 249 1.96 16.12 22.35
C LYS A 249 2.73 16.73 21.18
N GLU A 250 3.73 16.03 20.67
CA GLU A 250 4.54 16.47 19.53
C GLU A 250 3.68 16.57 18.26
N MET A 251 2.80 15.58 18.00
CA MET A 251 1.87 15.64 16.88
C MET A 251 0.99 16.89 16.93
N LYS A 252 0.49 17.26 18.10
CA LYS A 252 -0.29 18.49 18.28
C LYS A 252 0.56 19.76 18.09
N GLU A 253 1.78 19.79 18.59
CA GLU A 253 2.69 20.92 18.48
C GLU A 253 3.06 21.24 17.03
N TYR A 254 3.16 20.23 16.17
CA TYR A 254 3.53 20.37 14.75
C TYR A 254 2.33 20.30 13.79
N ASP A 255 1.09 20.43 14.29
CA ASP A 255 -0.12 20.35 13.47
C ASP A 255 -0.15 19.10 12.57
N PHE A 256 0.20 17.94 13.14
CA PHE A 256 0.28 16.67 12.41
C PHE A 256 -1.04 16.32 11.75
N ILE A 257 -0.97 15.90 10.50
CA ILE A 257 -2.05 15.19 9.80
C ILE A 257 -1.57 13.81 9.34
N LYS A 258 -2.51 12.88 9.19
CA LYS A 258 -2.22 11.53 8.70
C LYS A 258 -1.51 11.62 7.34
N GLY A 259 -0.37 10.95 7.20
CA GLY A 259 0.50 11.01 6.01
C GLY A 259 1.77 11.86 6.18
N ASP A 260 1.81 12.83 7.10
CA ASP A 260 2.97 13.71 7.28
C ASP A 260 4.29 12.96 7.56
N LEU A 261 4.21 11.81 8.21
CA LEU A 261 5.37 10.99 8.55
C LEU A 261 5.58 9.79 7.62
N GLU A 262 4.83 9.75 6.50
CA GLU A 262 5.00 8.68 5.51
C GLU A 262 6.45 8.62 5.02
N GLY A 263 7.02 7.43 5.00
CA GLY A 263 8.41 7.21 4.59
C GLY A 263 9.49 7.66 5.59
N LEU A 264 9.16 8.38 6.69
CA LEU A 264 10.17 8.85 7.64
C LEU A 264 10.96 7.69 8.27
N VAL A 265 10.31 6.56 8.49
CA VAL A 265 10.95 5.35 9.06
C VAL A 265 12.08 4.80 8.16
N ASN A 266 12.13 5.17 6.87
CA ASN A 266 13.23 4.78 5.98
C ASN A 266 14.46 5.69 6.13
N VAL A 267 14.31 6.91 6.65
CA VAL A 267 15.41 7.88 6.71
C VAL A 267 16.62 7.36 7.49
N PRO A 268 16.47 6.71 8.67
CA PRO A 268 17.61 6.16 9.39
C PRO A 268 18.37 5.06 8.64
N LEU A 269 17.74 4.39 7.67
CA LEU A 269 18.42 3.40 6.83
C LEU A 269 19.46 4.02 5.86
N THR A 270 19.47 5.34 5.73
CA THR A 270 20.52 6.07 4.99
C THR A 270 21.83 6.20 5.77
N ILE A 271 21.83 5.90 7.07
CA ILE A 271 23.04 5.84 7.89
C ILE A 271 23.89 4.67 7.40
N ARG A 272 25.18 4.91 7.20
CA ARG A 272 26.10 3.90 6.66
C ARG A 272 26.08 2.62 7.50
N GLY A 273 25.80 1.48 6.85
CA GLY A 273 25.74 0.16 7.47
C GLY A 273 24.47 -0.13 8.28
N HIS A 274 23.52 0.80 8.32
CA HIS A 274 22.28 0.61 9.07
C HIS A 274 21.40 -0.48 8.46
N LYS A 275 20.82 -1.35 9.30
CA LYS A 275 20.04 -2.49 8.85
C LYS A 275 18.57 -2.42 9.27
N LEU A 276 18.24 -1.73 10.37
CA LEU A 276 16.90 -1.71 10.95
C LEU A 276 16.52 -0.33 11.46
N SER A 277 15.32 0.11 11.14
CA SER A 277 14.70 1.31 11.70
C SER A 277 13.28 1.01 12.20
N ILE A 278 12.95 1.49 13.41
CA ILE A 278 11.66 1.31 14.06
C ILE A 278 11.05 2.67 14.41
N SER A 279 9.82 2.91 13.99
CA SER A 279 8.99 4.05 14.42
C SER A 279 7.95 3.59 15.43
N LEU A 280 7.87 4.26 16.55
CA LEU A 280 6.88 4.05 17.61
C LEU A 280 6.02 5.32 17.72
N ARG A 281 4.77 5.26 17.33
CA ARG A 281 3.90 6.44 17.31
C ARG A 281 2.64 6.20 18.13
N GLU A 282 2.35 7.09 19.08
CA GLU A 282 1.05 7.08 19.75
C GLU A 282 -0.09 7.20 18.73
N ASP A 283 -1.12 6.42 18.92
CA ASP A 283 -2.30 6.49 18.08
C ASP A 283 -3.09 7.77 18.37
N THR A 284 -3.59 8.44 17.32
CA THR A 284 -4.38 9.66 17.48
C THR A 284 -5.77 9.41 18.03
N ASP A 285 -6.33 8.24 17.78
CA ASP A 285 -7.75 7.95 17.98
C ASP A 285 -8.01 7.03 19.19
N VAL A 286 -7.02 6.20 19.55
CA VAL A 286 -7.16 5.21 20.63
C VAL A 286 -6.09 5.43 21.71
N ASP A 287 -6.54 5.59 22.94
CA ASP A 287 -5.64 5.77 24.09
C ASP A 287 -4.83 4.51 24.38
N ASN A 288 -3.61 4.71 24.88
CA ASN A 288 -2.69 3.61 25.21
C ASN A 288 -2.45 2.62 24.05
N ARG A 289 -2.55 3.10 22.81
CA ARG A 289 -2.18 2.35 21.63
C ARG A 289 -0.99 3.01 20.94
N VAL A 290 0.03 2.22 20.66
CA VAL A 290 1.22 2.63 19.88
C VAL A 290 1.22 1.87 18.57
N LEU A 291 1.26 2.61 17.47
CA LEU A 291 1.45 2.10 16.12
C LEU A 291 2.94 1.91 15.88
N VAL A 292 3.33 0.76 15.36
CA VAL A 292 4.72 0.41 15.11
C VAL A 292 4.94 0.24 13.62
N SER A 293 5.98 0.87 13.09
CA SER A 293 6.43 0.64 11.72
C SER A 293 7.89 0.21 11.73
N LEU A 294 8.20 -0.85 10.98
CA LEU A 294 9.57 -1.38 10.86
C LEU A 294 9.99 -1.33 9.40
N ARG A 295 11.23 -0.94 9.19
CA ARG A 295 11.89 -1.05 7.89
C ARG A 295 13.27 -1.62 8.07
N SER A 296 13.68 -2.44 7.13
CA SER A 296 15.01 -3.06 7.13
C SER A 296 15.58 -3.11 5.73
N VAL A 297 16.85 -3.47 5.64
CA VAL A 297 17.53 -3.72 4.36
C VAL A 297 18.09 -5.12 4.34
N ASP A 298 18.49 -5.56 3.17
CA ASP A 298 19.11 -6.87 2.91
C ASP A 298 18.27 -8.04 3.46
N ASP A 299 18.92 -8.93 4.17
CA ASP A 299 18.31 -10.16 4.66
C ASP A 299 17.65 -10.05 6.03
N PHE A 300 17.61 -8.87 6.63
CA PHE A 300 17.00 -8.72 7.95
C PHE A 300 15.46 -8.86 7.90
N PRO A 301 14.89 -9.87 8.59
CA PRO A 301 13.45 -10.18 8.49
C PRO A 301 12.64 -9.35 9.49
N CYS A 302 12.40 -8.06 9.22
CA CYS A 302 11.65 -7.22 10.16
C CYS A 302 10.19 -7.69 10.36
N ASN A 303 9.62 -8.47 9.42
CA ASN A 303 8.32 -9.10 9.61
C ASN A 303 8.31 -10.10 10.77
N LYS A 304 9.37 -10.90 10.94
CA LYS A 304 9.49 -11.83 12.07
C LYS A 304 9.60 -11.10 13.40
N MET A 305 10.31 -9.98 13.42
CA MET A 305 10.35 -9.11 14.58
C MET A 305 8.96 -8.51 14.89
N ALA A 306 8.22 -8.09 13.87
CA ALA A 306 6.87 -7.56 14.02
C ALA A 306 5.89 -8.61 14.59
N GLU A 307 5.95 -9.85 14.07
CA GLU A 307 5.15 -10.98 14.56
C GLU A 307 5.45 -11.29 16.04
N GLN A 308 6.71 -11.31 16.41
CA GLN A 308 7.15 -11.75 17.73
C GLN A 308 6.98 -10.69 18.83
N PHE A 309 7.14 -9.41 18.53
CA PHE A 309 7.22 -8.34 19.52
C PHE A 309 6.13 -7.27 19.40
N PHE A 310 5.49 -7.11 18.24
CA PHE A 310 4.65 -5.95 17.98
C PHE A 310 3.22 -6.30 17.54
N ASN A 311 2.78 -7.56 17.73
CA ASN A 311 1.45 -8.05 17.33
C ASN A 311 1.11 -7.64 15.88
N GLY A 312 2.05 -7.85 14.97
CA GLY A 312 1.97 -7.37 13.61
C GLY A 312 2.50 -8.36 12.58
N GLY A 313 2.92 -7.84 11.44
CA GLY A 313 3.44 -8.61 10.30
C GLY A 313 3.67 -7.72 9.10
N GLY A 314 3.83 -8.31 7.93
CA GLY A 314 4.06 -7.60 6.67
C GLY A 314 5.12 -8.27 5.81
N HIS A 315 5.71 -7.49 4.91
CA HIS A 315 6.81 -7.95 4.07
C HIS A 315 8.12 -8.06 4.86
N ARG A 316 9.07 -8.82 4.33
CA ARG A 316 10.37 -9.07 4.96
C ARG A 316 11.07 -7.80 5.44
N ASN A 317 11.08 -6.75 4.60
CA ASN A 317 11.77 -5.49 4.86
C ASN A 317 10.83 -4.31 5.17
N ALA A 318 9.51 -4.53 5.18
CA ALA A 318 8.50 -3.51 5.47
C ALA A 318 7.35 -4.12 6.25
N SER A 319 7.29 -3.86 7.55
CA SER A 319 6.32 -4.46 8.45
C SER A 319 5.75 -3.43 9.41
N GLY A 320 4.64 -3.76 10.00
CA GLY A 320 3.99 -2.92 11.01
C GLY A 320 3.42 -3.76 12.15
N GLY A 321 2.96 -3.07 13.18
CA GLY A 321 2.33 -3.69 14.32
C GLY A 321 1.64 -2.68 15.20
N LYS A 322 1.07 -3.15 16.31
CA LYS A 322 0.41 -2.30 17.31
C LYS A 322 0.62 -2.87 18.70
N LEU A 323 0.86 -2.00 19.66
CA LEU A 323 0.98 -2.33 21.07
C LEU A 323 -0.13 -1.61 21.85
N LEU A 324 -0.68 -2.27 22.85
CA LEU A 324 -1.65 -1.69 23.80
C LEU A 324 -0.90 -1.37 25.10
N CYS A 325 -0.12 -0.28 25.08
CA CYS A 325 0.71 0.16 26.20
C CYS A 325 1.08 1.64 26.04
N SER A 326 1.78 2.21 27.02
CA SER A 326 2.35 3.56 26.92
C SER A 326 3.52 3.61 25.93
N ILE A 327 3.89 4.84 25.50
CA ILE A 327 5.02 5.02 24.57
C ILE A 327 6.36 4.60 25.21
N GLU A 328 6.51 4.78 26.53
CA GLU A 328 7.70 4.38 27.29
C GLU A 328 7.83 2.84 27.39
N GLU A 329 6.70 2.14 27.50
CA GLU A 329 6.68 0.68 27.47
C GLU A 329 6.97 0.16 26.07
N ALA A 330 6.41 0.78 25.03
CA ALA A 330 6.69 0.45 23.64
C ALA A 330 8.17 0.63 23.30
N GLU A 331 8.81 1.69 23.82
CA GLU A 331 10.25 1.92 23.67
C GLU A 331 11.08 0.78 24.28
N LYS A 332 10.74 0.35 25.48
CA LYS A 332 11.42 -0.81 26.13
C LYS A 332 11.24 -2.10 25.33
N ILE A 333 10.04 -2.31 24.76
CA ILE A 333 9.77 -3.46 23.90
C ILE A 333 10.64 -3.39 22.63
N ALA A 334 10.76 -2.23 22.00
CA ALA A 334 11.60 -2.04 20.81
C ALA A 334 13.09 -2.32 21.12
N GLN A 335 13.60 -1.81 22.24
CA GLN A 335 14.97 -2.09 22.68
C GLN A 335 15.21 -3.59 22.90
N LYS A 336 14.25 -4.27 23.57
CA LYS A 336 14.28 -5.73 23.78
C LYS A 336 14.24 -6.50 22.46
N ALA A 337 13.42 -6.06 21.52
CA ALA A 337 13.31 -6.66 20.19
C ALA A 337 14.64 -6.54 19.42
N ILE A 338 15.25 -5.36 19.41
CA ILE A 338 16.57 -5.13 18.77
C ILE A 338 17.62 -6.06 19.38
N LEU A 339 17.67 -6.17 20.70
CA LEU A 339 18.62 -7.06 21.40
C LEU A 339 18.37 -8.53 21.07
N ALA A 340 17.11 -8.97 20.98
CA ALA A 340 16.76 -10.35 20.65
C ALA A 340 17.17 -10.76 19.22
N PHE A 341 17.32 -9.78 18.32
CA PHE A 341 17.76 -10.00 16.93
C PHE A 341 19.22 -9.55 16.68
N ALA A 342 19.99 -9.32 17.75
CA ALA A 342 21.34 -8.76 17.65
C ALA A 342 22.28 -9.55 16.70
N ASP A 343 22.16 -10.88 16.66
CA ASP A 343 23.02 -11.73 15.82
C ASP A 343 22.75 -11.54 14.32
N LEU A 344 21.55 -11.12 13.94
CA LEU A 344 21.20 -10.80 12.54
C LEU A 344 21.53 -9.35 12.17
N LEU A 345 21.74 -8.49 13.17
CA LEU A 345 22.04 -7.07 12.99
C LEU A 345 23.54 -6.78 12.88
N ARG A 346 24.38 -7.64 13.42
CA ARG A 346 25.85 -7.54 13.37
C ARG A 346 26.50 -7.86 12.03
#